data_c7ef98b2bbb7436096d351dbd0d6cfff
#
_entry.id   c7ef98b2bbb7436096d351dbd0d6cfff
#
_cell.length_a   1.000
_cell.length_b   1.000
_cell.length_c   1.000
_cell.angle_alpha   90.00
_cell.angle_beta   90.00
_cell.angle_gamma   90.00
#
_symmetry.space_group_name_H-M   'P 1'
#
loop_
_entity.id
_entity.type
_entity.pdbx_description
1 polymer ?
#
loop_
_entity_poly.entity_id
_entity_poly.type
_entity_poly.pdbx_seq_one_letter_code
_entity_poly.pdbx_strand_id
1 'polypeptide(L)'
;MKNKTQVGIIGAGPAGLLLSHLLHLKGIDSVILEARSRQYVEERVRAGVLEQGTVDLLCDTGLGDCLQREGLVHHGIELRFDGRGHRIALGDLTGDRSIWIYGQREVVKDLIEARLAARGTLHFEVDAVNLAGIDSTSPVLNYQKDGRNYELNCDFIAGCDGFHGVSRESIPAGVLRTYHHVYPFGWLGILAAVAPSTEELIYAYHEQGFALHSLRTPEISRLYLQVEPDEDINNWPDDRIWQELGIRMATDDGWTLKIGPVLEKGITPMRSFVVEPMQYGRLFLAGDAAHIVPATGAKGLNLAVHDVHKLAEALIGWYGEGSDELLKQYSTNCLDRVWRVQDFSSFMSLMLHRYSDDDGFRGRLQRAQLKYICSSEAASRSLAENYVGLPHV
;
A
#
# COMPACT_ATOMS: atom_id res chain seq x y z
N MET A 1 -19.36 -26.44 -4.04
CA MET A 1 -18.14 -25.60 -4.16
C MET A 1 -16.98 -26.49 -4.61
N LYS A 2 -15.91 -25.89 -5.20
CA LYS A 2 -14.67 -26.64 -5.47
C LYS A 2 -14.11 -27.21 -4.17
N ASN A 3 -13.61 -28.43 -4.19
CA ASN A 3 -12.92 -29.09 -3.07
C ASN A 3 -11.41 -29.23 -3.32
N LYS A 4 -10.92 -28.77 -4.48
CA LYS A 4 -9.49 -28.78 -4.83
C LYS A 4 -9.17 -27.59 -5.73
N THR A 5 -8.00 -26.98 -5.54
CA THR A 5 -7.42 -25.94 -6.40
C THR A 5 -5.89 -26.04 -6.38
N GLN A 6 -5.21 -25.41 -7.34
CA GLN A 6 -3.75 -25.31 -7.31
C GLN A 6 -3.30 -24.32 -6.22
N VAL A 7 -3.92 -23.13 -6.18
CA VAL A 7 -3.56 -22.10 -5.19
C VAL A 7 -4.80 -21.64 -4.42
N GLY A 8 -4.80 -21.84 -3.11
CA GLY A 8 -5.77 -21.23 -2.19
C GLY A 8 -5.29 -19.85 -1.77
N ILE A 9 -6.12 -18.83 -1.94
CA ILE A 9 -5.78 -17.44 -1.61
C ILE A 9 -6.70 -16.96 -0.51
N ILE A 10 -6.15 -16.43 0.59
CA ILE A 10 -6.92 -15.87 1.70
C ILE A 10 -6.83 -14.35 1.61
N GLY A 11 -7.98 -13.69 1.43
CA GLY A 11 -8.13 -12.25 1.28
C GLY A 11 -8.35 -11.80 -0.17
N ALA A 12 -9.42 -11.03 -0.40
CA ALA A 12 -9.74 -10.36 -1.67
C ALA A 12 -9.32 -8.87 -1.67
N GLY A 13 -8.23 -8.56 -0.97
CA GLY A 13 -7.54 -7.29 -1.13
C GLY A 13 -6.77 -7.24 -2.46
N PRO A 14 -6.10 -6.10 -2.77
CA PRO A 14 -5.38 -5.95 -4.04
C PRO A 14 -4.32 -7.04 -4.26
N ALA A 15 -3.63 -7.50 -3.21
CA ALA A 15 -2.65 -8.58 -3.31
C ALA A 15 -3.28 -9.89 -3.78
N GLY A 16 -4.31 -10.40 -3.09
CA GLY A 16 -4.92 -11.68 -3.41
C GLY A 16 -5.64 -11.67 -4.77
N LEU A 17 -6.32 -10.59 -5.09
CA LEU A 17 -6.99 -10.42 -6.38
C LEU A 17 -5.99 -10.37 -7.55
N LEU A 18 -4.91 -9.59 -7.41
CA LEU A 18 -3.87 -9.50 -8.44
C LEU A 18 -3.14 -10.83 -8.61
N LEU A 19 -2.76 -11.51 -7.51
CA LEU A 19 -2.17 -12.86 -7.60
C LEU A 19 -3.07 -13.80 -8.39
N SER A 20 -4.36 -13.87 -8.04
CA SER A 20 -5.32 -14.72 -8.74
C SER A 20 -5.44 -14.37 -10.23
N HIS A 21 -5.36 -13.08 -10.58
CA HIS A 21 -5.37 -12.62 -11.98
C HIS A 21 -4.11 -13.07 -12.73
N LEU A 22 -2.92 -12.84 -12.17
CA LEU A 22 -1.64 -13.25 -12.77
C LEU A 22 -1.57 -14.76 -13.00
N LEU A 23 -2.02 -15.55 -12.03
CA LEU A 23 -2.09 -17.01 -12.15
C LEU A 23 -3.06 -17.45 -13.24
N HIS A 24 -4.23 -16.81 -13.33
CA HIS A 24 -5.22 -17.09 -14.36
C HIS A 24 -4.67 -16.88 -15.78
N LEU A 25 -3.93 -15.79 -16.02
CA LEU A 25 -3.30 -15.50 -17.31
C LEU A 25 -2.32 -16.61 -17.76
N LYS A 26 -1.88 -17.46 -16.84
CA LYS A 26 -0.99 -18.61 -17.08
C LYS A 26 -1.68 -19.96 -16.95
N GLY A 27 -3.02 -19.97 -16.84
CA GLY A 27 -3.81 -21.20 -16.74
C GLY A 27 -3.68 -21.92 -15.39
N ILE A 28 -3.18 -21.25 -14.35
CA ILE A 28 -3.08 -21.79 -12.99
C ILE A 28 -4.38 -21.49 -12.24
N ASP A 29 -5.00 -22.53 -11.70
CA ASP A 29 -6.27 -22.43 -11.00
C ASP A 29 -6.11 -21.90 -9.58
N SER A 30 -6.98 -20.96 -9.19
CA SER A 30 -6.99 -20.39 -7.85
C SER A 30 -8.41 -20.18 -7.31
N VAL A 31 -8.54 -20.22 -5.99
CA VAL A 31 -9.76 -19.90 -5.25
C VAL A 31 -9.43 -18.84 -4.22
N ILE A 32 -10.20 -17.75 -4.22
CA ILE A 32 -10.08 -16.68 -3.21
C ILE A 32 -11.17 -16.84 -2.15
N LEU A 33 -10.75 -16.79 -0.88
CA LEU A 33 -11.62 -16.77 0.30
C LEU A 33 -11.52 -15.41 0.98
N GLU A 34 -12.62 -14.67 1.10
CA GLU A 34 -12.71 -13.34 1.70
C GLU A 34 -13.74 -13.31 2.82
N ALA A 35 -13.35 -12.81 3.99
CA ALA A 35 -14.23 -12.75 5.16
C ALA A 35 -15.31 -11.66 5.05
N ARG A 36 -15.07 -10.62 4.28
CA ARG A 36 -15.98 -9.48 4.13
C ARG A 36 -16.89 -9.64 2.92
N SER A 37 -17.96 -8.84 2.90
CA SER A 37 -18.83 -8.76 1.72
C SER A 37 -18.09 -8.10 0.53
N ARG A 38 -18.52 -8.41 -0.68
CA ARG A 38 -18.02 -7.77 -1.89
C ARG A 38 -18.11 -6.24 -1.79
N GLN A 39 -19.25 -5.73 -1.36
CA GLN A 39 -19.48 -4.30 -1.20
C GLN A 39 -18.45 -3.66 -0.27
N TYR A 40 -18.19 -4.26 0.89
CA TYR A 40 -17.17 -3.75 1.83
C TYR A 40 -15.78 -3.69 1.20
N VAL A 41 -15.39 -4.72 0.44
CA VAL A 41 -14.08 -4.78 -0.22
C VAL A 41 -13.95 -3.70 -1.31
N GLU A 42 -15.00 -3.50 -2.11
CA GLU A 42 -15.05 -2.49 -3.17
C GLU A 42 -15.14 -1.05 -2.65
N GLU A 43 -15.73 -0.82 -1.49
CA GLU A 43 -15.95 0.53 -0.93
C GLU A 43 -14.82 0.98 0.00
N ARG A 44 -13.93 0.08 0.42
CA ARG A 44 -12.89 0.40 1.40
C ARG A 44 -11.91 1.45 0.89
N VAL A 45 -11.95 2.63 1.49
CA VAL A 45 -11.08 3.75 1.12
C VAL A 45 -9.65 3.53 1.66
N ARG A 46 -8.66 3.58 0.77
CA ARG A 46 -7.22 3.51 1.06
C ARG A 46 -6.46 4.49 0.17
N ALA A 47 -5.15 4.64 0.43
CA ALA A 47 -4.27 5.39 -0.46
C ALA A 47 -4.27 4.81 -1.88
N GLY A 48 -3.84 5.59 -2.84
CA GLY A 48 -3.86 5.20 -4.25
C GLY A 48 -2.76 5.91 -5.03
N VAL A 49 -1.53 5.88 -4.53
CA VAL A 49 -0.34 6.31 -5.29
C VAL A 49 0.33 5.05 -5.83
N LEU A 50 0.36 4.92 -7.14
CA LEU A 50 1.00 3.82 -7.84
C LEU A 50 2.38 4.24 -8.33
N GLU A 51 3.38 3.40 -8.11
CA GLU A 51 4.69 3.50 -8.74
C GLU A 51 4.59 3.10 -10.22
N GLN A 52 5.52 3.59 -11.04
CA GLN A 52 5.57 3.27 -12.46
C GLN A 52 5.53 1.75 -12.73
N GLY A 53 6.32 0.95 -12.01
CA GLY A 53 6.34 -0.51 -12.19
C GLY A 53 5.02 -1.21 -11.84
N THR A 54 4.23 -0.64 -10.90
CA THR A 54 2.87 -1.14 -10.63
C THR A 54 1.92 -0.81 -11.78
N VAL A 55 2.01 0.40 -12.34
CA VAL A 55 1.23 0.83 -13.51
C VAL A 55 1.55 -0.05 -14.71
N ASP A 56 2.83 -0.25 -14.99
CA ASP A 56 3.30 -1.09 -16.10
C ASP A 56 2.74 -2.52 -15.98
N LEU A 57 2.85 -3.13 -14.81
CA LEU A 57 2.30 -4.49 -14.56
C LEU A 57 0.79 -4.55 -14.78
N LEU A 58 0.02 -3.57 -14.30
CA LEU A 58 -1.42 -3.53 -14.51
C LEU A 58 -1.77 -3.39 -16.00
N CYS A 59 -1.06 -2.54 -16.72
CA CYS A 59 -1.24 -2.37 -18.18
C CYS A 59 -0.89 -3.65 -18.95
N ASP A 60 0.27 -4.24 -18.68
CA ASP A 60 0.76 -5.45 -19.35
C ASP A 60 -0.13 -6.68 -19.10
N THR A 61 -0.91 -6.66 -18.04
CA THR A 61 -1.83 -7.74 -17.67
C THR A 61 -3.29 -7.47 -18.02
N GLY A 62 -3.56 -6.41 -18.80
CA GLY A 62 -4.90 -6.09 -19.31
C GLY A 62 -5.82 -5.39 -18.31
N LEU A 63 -5.24 -4.77 -17.27
CA LEU A 63 -5.96 -4.00 -16.24
C LEU A 63 -5.72 -2.48 -16.38
N GLY A 64 -5.11 -2.04 -17.49
CA GLY A 64 -4.70 -0.65 -17.67
C GLY A 64 -5.80 0.29 -18.15
N ASP A 65 -6.87 -0.18 -18.75
CA ASP A 65 -7.85 0.68 -19.45
C ASP A 65 -8.48 1.74 -18.56
N CYS A 66 -9.00 1.36 -17.39
CA CYS A 66 -9.57 2.30 -16.43
C CYS A 66 -8.50 3.19 -15.81
N LEU A 67 -7.36 2.60 -15.44
CA LEU A 67 -6.21 3.31 -14.89
C LEU A 67 -5.71 4.42 -15.84
N GLN A 68 -5.56 4.13 -17.14
CA GLN A 68 -5.10 5.11 -18.13
C GLN A 68 -6.14 6.22 -18.40
N ARG A 69 -7.43 5.91 -18.28
CA ARG A 69 -8.51 6.88 -18.50
C ARG A 69 -8.74 7.81 -17.30
N GLU A 70 -8.60 7.30 -16.08
CA GLU A 70 -9.03 7.97 -14.85
C GLU A 70 -7.89 8.32 -13.91
N GLY A 71 -6.73 7.68 -14.08
CA GLY A 71 -5.54 7.94 -13.27
C GLY A 71 -4.95 9.32 -13.54
N LEU A 72 -4.51 10.00 -12.48
CA LEU A 72 -3.85 11.30 -12.56
C LEU A 72 -2.34 11.09 -12.51
N VAL A 73 -1.65 11.45 -13.59
CA VAL A 73 -0.19 11.31 -13.69
C VAL A 73 0.50 12.48 -13.03
N HIS A 74 1.46 12.20 -12.14
CA HIS A 74 2.29 13.21 -11.52
C HIS A 74 3.75 13.01 -11.91
N HIS A 75 4.31 14.02 -12.54
CA HIS A 75 5.73 14.08 -12.89
C HIS A 75 6.60 14.73 -11.81
N GLY A 76 5.98 15.13 -10.70
CA GLY A 76 6.65 15.76 -9.57
C GLY A 76 5.86 15.62 -8.27
N ILE A 77 6.50 16.04 -7.19
CA ILE A 77 5.89 16.31 -5.88
C ILE A 77 6.43 17.64 -5.36
N GLU A 78 5.70 18.29 -4.47
CA GLU A 78 6.12 19.53 -3.85
C GLU A 78 6.44 19.32 -2.37
N LEU A 79 7.63 19.75 -1.95
CA LEU A 79 8.01 19.84 -0.54
C LEU A 79 7.83 21.27 -0.06
N ARG A 80 7.01 21.50 0.97
CA ARG A 80 6.78 22.82 1.58
C ARG A 80 7.41 22.94 2.94
N PHE A 81 8.22 23.97 3.14
CA PHE A 81 8.82 24.35 4.41
C PHE A 81 9.30 25.80 4.36
N ASP A 82 9.45 26.43 5.52
CA ASP A 82 9.92 27.83 5.66
C ASP A 82 9.13 28.79 4.73
N GLY A 83 7.81 28.61 4.58
CA GLY A 83 6.93 29.46 3.74
C GLY A 83 7.11 29.30 2.23
N ARG A 84 7.81 28.26 1.75
CA ARG A 84 8.12 28.07 0.32
C ARG A 84 7.79 26.67 -0.17
N GLY A 85 7.34 26.59 -1.42
CA GLY A 85 7.19 25.35 -2.16
C GLY A 85 8.46 25.02 -2.99
N HIS A 86 8.86 23.75 -2.98
CA HIS A 86 10.00 23.25 -3.73
C HIS A 86 9.56 22.00 -4.50
N ARG A 87 9.43 22.13 -5.82
CA ARG A 87 9.03 21.02 -6.68
C ARG A 87 10.23 20.09 -6.91
N ILE A 88 10.04 18.80 -6.64
CA ILE A 88 10.96 17.72 -7.05
C ILE A 88 10.43 17.14 -8.35
N ALA A 89 11.12 17.36 -9.44
CA ALA A 89 10.73 16.93 -10.77
C ALA A 89 11.07 15.44 -10.98
N LEU A 90 10.15 14.55 -10.60
CA LEU A 90 10.37 13.10 -10.62
C LEU A 90 10.76 12.61 -12.02
N GLY A 91 10.01 13.02 -13.06
CA GLY A 91 10.28 12.60 -14.43
C GLY A 91 11.67 12.99 -14.90
N ASP A 92 12.06 14.26 -14.74
CA ASP A 92 13.38 14.77 -15.16
C ASP A 92 14.54 14.04 -14.47
N LEU A 93 14.33 13.66 -13.21
CA LEU A 93 15.37 13.02 -12.39
C LEU A 93 15.47 11.49 -12.59
N THR A 94 14.43 10.84 -13.17
CA THR A 94 14.33 9.38 -13.23
C THR A 94 14.10 8.81 -14.64
N GLY A 95 14.29 9.62 -15.70
CA GLY A 95 14.09 9.18 -17.08
C GLY A 95 12.61 8.98 -17.41
N ASP A 96 11.82 10.04 -17.23
CA ASP A 96 10.39 10.15 -17.52
C ASP A 96 9.48 9.22 -16.69
N ARG A 97 9.98 8.65 -15.59
CA ARG A 97 9.13 7.89 -14.67
C ARG A 97 8.24 8.82 -13.87
N SER A 98 7.04 8.35 -13.64
CA SER A 98 6.00 9.09 -12.93
C SER A 98 5.39 8.25 -11.82
N ILE A 99 4.58 8.89 -11.00
CA ILE A 99 3.62 8.22 -10.13
C ILE A 99 2.22 8.51 -10.64
N TRP A 100 1.31 7.60 -10.35
CA TRP A 100 -0.07 7.74 -10.75
C TRP A 100 -0.98 7.75 -9.53
N ILE A 101 -1.91 8.69 -9.50
CA ILE A 101 -2.97 8.69 -8.50
C ILE A 101 -4.15 7.92 -9.08
N TYR A 102 -4.32 6.70 -8.61
CA TYR A 102 -5.46 5.85 -8.92
C TYR A 102 -5.87 5.11 -7.64
N GLY A 103 -7.06 5.38 -7.15
CA GLY A 103 -7.49 4.90 -5.85
C GLY A 103 -7.38 3.37 -5.72
N GLN A 104 -6.85 2.87 -4.61
CA GLN A 104 -6.81 1.42 -4.36
C GLN A 104 -8.20 0.78 -4.51
N ARG A 105 -9.27 1.51 -4.20
CA ARG A 105 -10.65 1.08 -4.39
C ARG A 105 -10.95 0.76 -5.86
N GLU A 106 -10.48 1.58 -6.78
CA GLU A 106 -10.69 1.38 -8.21
C GLU A 106 -9.86 0.20 -8.73
N VAL A 107 -8.59 0.07 -8.29
CA VAL A 107 -7.76 -1.11 -8.58
C VAL A 107 -8.46 -2.41 -8.15
N VAL A 108 -9.08 -2.41 -6.97
CA VAL A 108 -9.79 -3.59 -6.44
C VAL A 108 -11.03 -3.90 -7.28
N LYS A 109 -11.81 -2.90 -7.70
CA LYS A 109 -12.97 -3.10 -8.57
C LYS A 109 -12.57 -3.68 -9.92
N ASP A 110 -11.56 -3.10 -10.58
CA ASP A 110 -11.05 -3.59 -11.87
C ASP A 110 -10.61 -5.05 -11.76
N LEU A 111 -9.90 -5.40 -10.69
CA LEU A 111 -9.46 -6.77 -10.42
C LEU A 111 -10.63 -7.74 -10.16
N ILE A 112 -11.65 -7.32 -9.39
CA ILE A 112 -12.85 -8.14 -9.15
C ILE A 112 -13.59 -8.37 -10.46
N GLU A 113 -13.79 -7.33 -11.26
CA GLU A 113 -14.46 -7.42 -12.55
C GLU A 113 -13.72 -8.35 -13.51
N ALA A 114 -12.41 -8.21 -13.63
CA ALA A 114 -11.56 -9.08 -14.46
C ALA A 114 -11.66 -10.54 -14.01
N ARG A 115 -11.63 -10.82 -12.70
CA ARG A 115 -11.72 -12.17 -12.17
C ARG A 115 -13.10 -12.80 -12.39
N LEU A 116 -14.17 -12.03 -12.25
CA LEU A 116 -15.55 -12.50 -12.49
C LEU A 116 -15.79 -12.71 -13.99
N ALA A 117 -15.32 -11.82 -14.86
CA ALA A 117 -15.40 -11.99 -16.32
C ALA A 117 -14.67 -13.26 -16.77
N ALA A 118 -13.53 -13.59 -16.17
CA ALA A 118 -12.79 -14.83 -16.38
C ALA A 118 -13.38 -16.06 -15.65
N ARG A 119 -14.56 -15.94 -15.04
CA ARG A 119 -15.22 -16.99 -14.23
C ARG A 119 -14.34 -17.51 -13.09
N GLY A 120 -13.49 -16.65 -12.51
CA GLY A 120 -12.66 -16.95 -11.34
C GLY A 120 -13.51 -17.25 -10.12
N THR A 121 -13.03 -18.12 -9.25
CA THR A 121 -13.74 -18.50 -8.02
C THR A 121 -13.39 -17.55 -6.90
N LEU A 122 -14.33 -16.67 -6.52
CA LEU A 122 -14.25 -15.74 -5.39
C LEU A 122 -15.38 -16.06 -4.41
N HIS A 123 -15.04 -16.35 -3.18
CA HIS A 123 -16.02 -16.56 -2.11
C HIS A 123 -15.90 -15.42 -1.11
N PHE A 124 -16.89 -14.54 -1.08
CA PHE A 124 -17.05 -13.50 -0.08
C PHE A 124 -17.85 -14.02 1.12
N GLU A 125 -17.75 -13.35 2.26
CA GLU A 125 -18.47 -13.69 3.50
C GLU A 125 -18.16 -15.12 3.96
N VAL A 126 -16.86 -15.43 3.98
CA VAL A 126 -16.34 -16.72 4.44
C VAL A 126 -15.87 -16.57 5.88
N ASP A 127 -16.37 -17.44 6.74
CA ASP A 127 -16.03 -17.43 8.17
C ASP A 127 -15.08 -18.57 8.55
N ALA A 128 -14.46 -18.45 9.73
CA ALA A 128 -13.71 -19.50 10.41
C ALA A 128 -12.64 -20.17 9.53
N VAL A 129 -11.92 -19.37 8.73
CA VAL A 129 -10.80 -19.90 7.91
C VAL A 129 -9.70 -20.42 8.81
N ASN A 130 -9.30 -21.68 8.56
CA ASN A 130 -8.22 -22.35 9.27
C ASN A 130 -7.34 -23.11 8.26
N LEU A 131 -6.01 -23.04 8.46
CA LEU A 131 -5.02 -23.69 7.62
C LEU A 131 -4.52 -24.98 8.31
N ALA A 132 -4.43 -26.05 7.57
CA ALA A 132 -3.88 -27.32 8.03
C ALA A 132 -2.86 -27.87 7.05
N GLY A 133 -1.85 -28.58 7.56
CA GLY A 133 -0.85 -29.26 6.73
C GLY A 133 -0.01 -28.31 5.87
N ILE A 134 0.23 -27.08 6.30
CA ILE A 134 1.02 -26.07 5.54
C ILE A 134 2.46 -26.49 5.28
N ASP A 135 2.99 -27.42 6.05
CA ASP A 135 4.31 -28.06 5.91
C ASP A 135 4.28 -29.35 5.07
N SER A 136 3.10 -29.80 4.64
CA SER A 136 2.90 -30.96 3.80
C SER A 136 2.87 -30.58 2.31
N THR A 137 2.82 -31.61 1.43
CA THR A 137 2.68 -31.41 -0.02
C THR A 137 1.24 -31.08 -0.45
N SER A 138 0.26 -31.14 0.46
CA SER A 138 -1.16 -30.93 0.17
C SER A 138 -1.83 -30.19 1.33
N PRO A 139 -1.56 -28.88 1.49
CA PRO A 139 -2.20 -28.07 2.53
C PRO A 139 -3.70 -27.95 2.27
N VAL A 140 -4.44 -27.70 3.35
CA VAL A 140 -5.91 -27.64 3.33
C VAL A 140 -6.39 -26.33 3.97
N LEU A 141 -7.35 -25.70 3.31
CA LEU A 141 -8.13 -24.60 3.86
C LEU A 141 -9.49 -25.12 4.32
N ASN A 142 -9.75 -25.08 5.62
CA ASN A 142 -11.06 -25.31 6.19
C ASN A 142 -11.77 -23.98 6.40
N TYR A 143 -13.03 -23.87 6.03
CA TYR A 143 -13.80 -22.63 6.18
C TYR A 143 -15.29 -22.89 6.28
N GLN A 144 -16.04 -21.88 6.73
CA GLN A 144 -17.50 -21.89 6.76
C GLN A 144 -18.06 -20.88 5.75
N LYS A 145 -19.14 -21.24 5.10
CA LYS A 145 -19.94 -20.33 4.29
C LYS A 145 -21.41 -20.74 4.36
N ASP A 146 -22.29 -19.76 4.56
CA ASP A 146 -23.74 -20.00 4.70
C ASP A 146 -24.07 -21.09 5.74
N GLY A 147 -23.31 -21.09 6.87
CA GLY A 147 -23.46 -22.05 7.97
C GLY A 147 -23.01 -23.48 7.66
N ARG A 148 -22.33 -23.71 6.53
CA ARG A 148 -21.80 -25.03 6.14
C ARG A 148 -20.28 -25.03 6.17
N ASN A 149 -19.71 -26.16 6.60
CA ASN A 149 -18.28 -26.39 6.58
C ASN A 149 -17.83 -26.87 5.21
N TYR A 150 -16.68 -26.36 4.76
CA TYR A 150 -16.03 -26.74 3.51
C TYR A 150 -14.54 -27.02 3.76
N GLU A 151 -14.02 -27.91 2.92
CA GLU A 151 -12.60 -28.22 2.84
C GLU A 151 -12.13 -27.98 1.42
N LEU A 152 -11.04 -27.23 1.27
CA LEU A 152 -10.39 -26.94 0.00
C LEU A 152 -8.94 -27.43 0.04
N ASN A 153 -8.64 -28.47 -0.69
CA ASN A 153 -7.30 -29.00 -0.86
C ASN A 153 -6.52 -28.12 -1.84
N CYS A 154 -5.31 -27.73 -1.49
CA CYS A 154 -4.45 -26.85 -2.29
C CYS A 154 -3.08 -27.48 -2.50
N ASP A 155 -2.39 -27.07 -3.56
CA ASP A 155 -0.96 -27.36 -3.69
C ASP A 155 -0.14 -26.29 -2.94
N PHE A 156 -0.64 -25.02 -2.94
CA PHE A 156 -0.06 -23.90 -2.23
C PHE A 156 -1.15 -23.02 -1.62
N ILE A 157 -0.79 -22.24 -0.57
CA ILE A 157 -1.64 -21.23 0.05
C ILE A 157 -0.92 -19.88 0.00
N ALA A 158 -1.64 -18.84 -0.42
CA ALA A 158 -1.19 -17.45 -0.35
C ALA A 158 -2.01 -16.68 0.70
N GLY A 159 -1.35 -16.25 1.77
CA GLY A 159 -1.91 -15.39 2.82
C GLY A 159 -1.82 -13.93 2.41
N CYS A 160 -2.93 -13.40 1.87
CA CYS A 160 -3.13 -12.01 1.46
C CYS A 160 -4.19 -11.32 2.33
N ASP A 161 -4.37 -11.79 3.56
CA ASP A 161 -5.46 -11.50 4.49
C ASP A 161 -5.18 -10.31 5.43
N GLY A 162 -4.11 -9.57 5.16
CA GLY A 162 -3.77 -8.35 5.85
C GLY A 162 -3.19 -8.59 7.25
N PHE A 163 -3.00 -7.50 7.99
CA PHE A 163 -2.29 -7.56 9.28
C PHE A 163 -3.00 -8.41 10.35
N HIS A 164 -4.31 -8.43 10.34
CA HIS A 164 -5.14 -9.17 11.30
C HIS A 164 -5.68 -10.49 10.76
N GLY A 165 -5.10 -10.98 9.65
CA GLY A 165 -5.46 -12.24 9.06
C GLY A 165 -4.92 -13.45 9.82
N VAL A 166 -5.44 -14.64 9.48
CA VAL A 166 -5.11 -15.92 10.13
C VAL A 166 -3.84 -16.56 9.58
N SER A 167 -3.40 -16.16 8.37
CA SER A 167 -2.31 -16.83 7.66
C SER A 167 -1.00 -16.78 8.43
N ARG A 168 -0.60 -15.60 8.91
CA ARG A 168 0.63 -15.42 9.68
C ARG A 168 0.59 -16.19 11.00
N GLU A 169 -0.54 -16.18 11.68
CA GLU A 169 -0.71 -16.87 12.97
C GLU A 169 -0.74 -18.40 12.83
N SER A 170 -0.98 -18.92 11.62
CA SER A 170 -0.93 -20.35 11.33
C SER A 170 0.50 -20.90 11.21
N ILE A 171 1.50 -20.04 11.11
CA ILE A 171 2.92 -20.44 11.08
C ILE A 171 3.34 -20.78 12.52
N PRO A 172 4.04 -21.92 12.74
CA PRO A 172 4.43 -22.34 14.07
C PRO A 172 5.24 -21.30 14.84
N ALA A 173 5.03 -21.22 16.15
CA ALA A 173 5.78 -20.31 17.00
C ALA A 173 7.28 -20.55 16.89
N GLY A 174 8.06 -19.48 16.86
CA GLY A 174 9.52 -19.51 16.75
C GLY A 174 10.08 -19.60 15.31
N VAL A 175 9.22 -19.78 14.29
CA VAL A 175 9.65 -19.73 12.89
C VAL A 175 9.83 -18.29 12.41
N LEU A 176 8.86 -17.42 12.73
CA LEU A 176 8.90 -16.03 12.30
C LEU A 176 9.68 -15.16 13.29
N ARG A 177 10.58 -14.35 12.78
CA ARG A 177 11.11 -13.19 13.47
C ARG A 177 10.28 -11.97 13.08
N THR A 178 9.83 -11.21 14.07
CA THR A 178 8.99 -10.04 13.88
C THR A 178 9.75 -8.77 14.24
N TYR A 179 9.70 -7.79 13.36
CA TYR A 179 10.19 -6.43 13.59
C TYR A 179 9.00 -5.49 13.63
N HIS A 180 8.90 -4.71 14.70
CA HIS A 180 7.78 -3.79 14.90
C HIS A 180 8.28 -2.46 15.47
N HIS A 181 7.89 -1.36 14.85
CA HIS A 181 8.17 -0.01 15.31
C HIS A 181 6.89 0.82 15.25
N VAL A 182 6.56 1.50 16.35
CA VAL A 182 5.41 2.41 16.46
C VAL A 182 5.94 3.84 16.47
N TYR A 183 5.42 4.67 15.58
CA TYR A 183 5.76 6.08 15.54
C TYR A 183 4.91 6.87 16.56
N PRO A 184 5.47 7.92 17.20
CA PRO A 184 4.75 8.72 18.20
C PRO A 184 3.79 9.73 17.55
N PHE A 185 3.18 9.39 16.43
CA PHE A 185 2.18 10.19 15.74
C PHE A 185 1.24 9.31 14.91
N GLY A 186 0.07 9.88 14.64
CA GLY A 186 -0.90 9.35 13.69
C GLY A 186 -1.21 10.35 12.60
N TRP A 187 -2.00 9.93 11.63
CA TRP A 187 -2.56 10.77 10.59
C TRP A 187 -4.08 10.86 10.71
N LEU A 188 -4.57 12.08 10.82
CA LEU A 188 -5.96 12.40 10.52
C LEU A 188 -6.11 12.48 9.01
N GLY A 189 -6.71 11.46 8.41
CA GLY A 189 -7.01 11.42 6.98
C GLY A 189 -8.37 12.02 6.71
N ILE A 190 -8.47 12.91 5.73
CA ILE A 190 -9.67 13.66 5.35
C ILE A 190 -9.96 13.41 3.88
N LEU A 191 -11.18 13.01 3.54
CA LEU A 191 -11.70 12.99 2.17
C LEU A 191 -12.70 14.12 2.04
N ALA A 192 -12.53 15.01 1.06
CA ALA A 192 -13.37 16.19 0.91
C ALA A 192 -13.89 16.36 -0.53
N ALA A 193 -15.15 16.76 -0.65
CA ALA A 193 -15.79 17.11 -1.92
C ALA A 193 -15.33 18.51 -2.34
N VAL A 194 -14.09 18.60 -2.77
CA VAL A 194 -13.47 19.82 -3.26
C VAL A 194 -12.40 19.50 -4.28
N ALA A 195 -12.37 20.25 -5.37
CA ALA A 195 -11.32 20.12 -6.37
C ALA A 195 -9.93 20.32 -5.76
N PRO A 196 -8.92 19.55 -6.19
CA PRO A 196 -7.55 19.74 -5.72
C PRO A 196 -7.07 21.18 -5.87
N SER A 197 -6.25 21.62 -4.92
CA SER A 197 -5.66 22.98 -4.89
C SER A 197 -4.37 23.07 -5.70
N THR A 198 -3.89 21.95 -6.21
CA THR A 198 -2.66 21.80 -6.99
C THR A 198 -2.79 20.58 -7.92
N GLU A 199 -1.92 20.48 -8.91
CA GLU A 199 -1.88 19.36 -9.84
C GLU A 199 -1.01 18.19 -9.36
N GLU A 200 -0.14 18.41 -8.35
CA GLU A 200 0.74 17.40 -7.80
C GLU A 200 0.60 17.32 -6.27
N LEU A 201 1.15 16.27 -5.64
CA LEU A 201 1.17 16.08 -4.20
C LEU A 201 1.97 17.18 -3.49
N ILE A 202 1.46 17.69 -2.37
CA ILE A 202 2.17 18.60 -1.47
C ILE A 202 2.48 17.87 -0.17
N TYR A 203 3.76 17.78 0.19
CA TYR A 203 4.26 17.35 1.49
C TYR A 203 4.74 18.57 2.26
N ALA A 204 4.02 18.96 3.30
CA ALA A 204 4.34 20.15 4.08
C ALA A 204 4.94 19.78 5.46
N TYR A 205 6.16 20.24 5.71
CA TYR A 205 6.76 20.28 7.03
C TYR A 205 6.40 21.63 7.69
N HIS A 206 5.81 21.58 8.85
CA HIS A 206 5.44 22.77 9.63
C HIS A 206 5.72 22.57 11.12
N GLU A 207 5.90 23.65 11.87
CA GLU A 207 6.17 23.61 13.32
C GLU A 207 5.00 23.03 14.13
N GLN A 208 3.80 23.12 13.62
CA GLN A 208 2.61 22.50 14.21
C GLN A 208 2.39 21.03 13.76
N GLY A 209 3.29 20.48 12.95
CA GLY A 209 3.22 19.12 12.44
C GLY A 209 3.02 19.02 10.93
N PHE A 210 3.19 17.84 10.42
CA PHE A 210 3.08 17.49 9.01
C PHE A 210 1.66 17.72 8.46
N ALA A 211 1.60 18.11 7.18
CA ALA A 211 0.37 18.07 6.39
C ALA A 211 0.65 17.53 4.97
N LEU A 212 -0.34 16.85 4.38
CA LEU A 212 -0.26 16.34 3.01
C LEU A 212 -1.53 16.71 2.25
N HIS A 213 -1.35 17.25 1.04
CA HIS A 213 -2.41 17.38 0.05
C HIS A 213 -2.20 16.34 -1.05
N SER A 214 -3.21 15.53 -1.29
CA SER A 214 -3.24 14.53 -2.34
C SER A 214 -4.54 14.66 -3.14
N LEU A 215 -4.48 14.24 -4.37
CA LEU A 215 -5.61 14.23 -5.29
C LEU A 215 -6.36 12.88 -5.20
N ARG A 216 -7.62 12.86 -5.61
CA ARG A 216 -8.40 11.62 -5.78
C ARG A 216 -9.07 11.58 -7.15
N THR A 217 -9.86 12.60 -7.42
CA THR A 217 -10.50 12.88 -8.70
C THR A 217 -10.41 14.37 -8.96
N PRO A 218 -10.81 14.88 -10.12
CA PRO A 218 -10.90 16.33 -10.35
C PRO A 218 -11.78 17.08 -9.35
N GLU A 219 -12.72 16.39 -8.67
CA GLU A 219 -13.69 16.98 -7.74
C GLU A 219 -13.43 16.62 -6.28
N ILE A 220 -12.51 15.67 -5.99
CA ILE A 220 -12.27 15.13 -4.65
C ILE A 220 -10.79 15.22 -4.29
N SER A 221 -10.53 15.83 -3.14
CA SER A 221 -9.20 15.87 -2.53
C SER A 221 -9.09 14.91 -1.35
N ARG A 222 -7.91 14.36 -1.17
CA ARG A 222 -7.52 13.59 0.02
C ARG A 222 -6.41 14.34 0.75
N LEU A 223 -6.65 14.68 2.02
CA LEU A 223 -5.74 15.48 2.82
C LEU A 223 -5.38 14.72 4.11
N TYR A 224 -4.25 15.10 4.69
CA TYR A 224 -3.81 14.49 5.94
C TYR A 224 -3.18 15.54 6.84
N LEU A 225 -3.40 15.37 8.15
CA LEU A 225 -2.75 16.15 9.20
C LEU A 225 -2.07 15.18 10.19
N GLN A 226 -0.89 15.53 10.62
CA GLN A 226 -0.28 14.88 11.77
C GLN A 226 -1.07 15.19 13.03
N VAL A 227 -1.37 14.14 13.80
CA VAL A 227 -2.04 14.19 15.11
C VAL A 227 -1.34 13.22 16.06
N GLU A 228 -1.69 13.28 17.35
CA GLU A 228 -1.26 12.24 18.31
C GLU A 228 -1.87 10.88 17.94
N PRO A 229 -1.19 9.75 18.26
CA PRO A 229 -1.64 8.42 17.83
C PRO A 229 -3.01 8.00 18.39
N ASP A 230 -3.36 8.49 19.58
CA ASP A 230 -4.59 8.25 20.33
C ASP A 230 -5.54 9.46 20.37
N GLU A 231 -5.36 10.41 19.45
CA GLU A 231 -6.18 11.62 19.34
C GLU A 231 -7.66 11.27 19.15
N ASP A 232 -8.54 12.00 19.85
CA ASP A 232 -9.98 11.88 19.64
C ASP A 232 -10.42 12.67 18.40
N ILE A 233 -11.02 11.97 17.45
CA ILE A 233 -11.53 12.55 16.22
C ILE A 233 -12.58 13.66 16.44
N ASN A 234 -13.29 13.64 17.57
CA ASN A 234 -14.26 14.66 17.92
C ASN A 234 -13.62 16.02 18.23
N ASN A 235 -12.31 16.05 18.53
CA ASN A 235 -11.54 17.28 18.69
C ASN A 235 -11.25 17.97 17.35
N TRP A 236 -11.61 17.35 16.22
CA TRP A 236 -11.32 17.82 14.86
C TRP A 236 -12.61 18.12 14.08
N PRO A 237 -13.38 19.17 14.46
CA PRO A 237 -14.46 19.66 13.61
C PRO A 237 -13.92 20.20 12.28
N ASP A 238 -14.75 20.24 11.25
CA ASP A 238 -14.32 20.55 9.89
C ASP A 238 -13.63 21.93 9.78
N ASP A 239 -14.13 22.94 10.50
CA ASP A 239 -13.51 24.27 10.52
C ASP A 239 -12.06 24.22 11.05
N ARG A 240 -11.79 23.46 12.11
CA ARG A 240 -10.43 23.26 12.64
C ARG A 240 -9.55 22.54 11.62
N ILE A 241 -10.08 21.53 10.95
CA ILE A 241 -9.36 20.80 9.91
C ILE A 241 -8.88 21.75 8.82
N TRP A 242 -9.78 22.57 8.29
CA TRP A 242 -9.45 23.51 7.22
C TRP A 242 -8.49 24.62 7.68
N GLN A 243 -8.65 25.10 8.89
CA GLN A 243 -7.73 26.07 9.49
C GLN A 243 -6.31 25.50 9.62
N GLU A 244 -6.16 24.31 10.19
CA GLU A 244 -4.86 23.64 10.39
C GLU A 244 -4.19 23.29 9.05
N LEU A 245 -4.93 22.79 8.07
CA LEU A 245 -4.43 22.55 6.73
C LEU A 245 -3.95 23.84 6.07
N GLY A 246 -4.73 24.92 6.17
CA GLY A 246 -4.35 26.22 5.64
C GLY A 246 -3.07 26.77 6.25
N ILE A 247 -2.93 26.67 7.58
CA ILE A 247 -1.72 27.10 8.31
C ILE A 247 -0.50 26.27 7.90
N ARG A 248 -0.62 24.94 7.94
CA ARG A 248 0.53 24.04 7.72
C ARG A 248 1.01 23.99 6.28
N MET A 249 0.15 24.34 5.32
CA MET A 249 0.48 24.36 3.89
C MET A 249 0.73 25.76 3.33
N ALA A 250 0.61 26.80 4.14
CA ALA A 250 0.79 28.19 3.70
C ALA A 250 2.16 28.42 3.05
N THR A 251 2.16 29.28 2.03
CA THR A 251 3.35 29.78 1.37
C THR A 251 3.32 31.30 1.23
N ASP A 252 4.49 31.93 1.16
CA ASP A 252 4.64 33.39 1.09
C ASP A 252 4.20 33.98 -0.26
N ASP A 253 3.98 33.14 -1.28
CA ASP A 253 3.53 33.54 -2.63
C ASP A 253 2.03 33.77 -2.76
N GLY A 254 1.27 33.59 -1.68
CA GLY A 254 -0.17 33.80 -1.65
C GLY A 254 -1.01 32.61 -2.15
N TRP A 255 -0.44 31.42 -2.24
CA TRP A 255 -1.19 30.22 -2.54
C TRP A 255 -2.31 29.98 -1.50
N THR A 256 -3.47 29.53 -1.96
CA THR A 256 -4.64 29.28 -1.11
C THR A 256 -5.17 27.87 -1.25
N LEU A 257 -5.50 27.26 -0.11
CA LEU A 257 -6.16 25.97 -0.05
C LEU A 257 -7.65 26.13 -0.41
N LYS A 258 -8.14 25.33 -1.37
CA LYS A 258 -9.57 25.20 -1.62
C LYS A 258 -10.22 24.39 -0.51
N ILE A 259 -11.36 24.83 -0.01
CA ILE A 259 -12.12 24.18 1.06
C ILE A 259 -13.48 23.70 0.55
N GLY A 260 -14.01 22.65 1.14
CA GLY A 260 -15.31 22.09 0.78
C GLY A 260 -15.83 21.10 1.83
N PRO A 261 -16.99 20.46 1.61
CA PRO A 261 -17.56 19.52 2.55
C PRO A 261 -16.64 18.34 2.81
N VAL A 262 -16.41 18.00 4.09
CA VAL A 262 -15.71 16.77 4.50
C VAL A 262 -16.67 15.59 4.32
N LEU A 263 -16.29 14.62 3.51
CA LEU A 263 -17.06 13.40 3.24
C LEU A 263 -16.76 12.30 4.26
N GLU A 264 -15.48 12.17 4.61
CA GLU A 264 -14.99 11.13 5.51
C GLU A 264 -13.74 11.63 6.23
N LYS A 265 -13.61 11.29 7.50
CA LYS A 265 -12.38 11.50 8.27
C LYS A 265 -12.10 10.34 9.22
N GLY A 266 -10.82 10.08 9.47
CA GLY A 266 -10.40 8.99 10.37
C GLY A 266 -8.94 9.12 10.78
N ILE A 267 -8.61 8.63 11.98
CA ILE A 267 -7.24 8.64 12.50
C ILE A 267 -6.61 7.27 12.32
N THR A 268 -5.38 7.26 11.86
CA THR A 268 -4.58 6.04 11.66
C THR A 268 -3.23 6.22 12.34
N PRO A 269 -2.93 5.46 13.42
CA PRO A 269 -1.60 5.41 14.01
C PRO A 269 -0.56 4.89 13.01
N MET A 270 0.64 5.46 13.04
CA MET A 270 1.73 5.07 12.14
C MET A 270 2.59 3.97 12.76
N ARG A 271 2.90 2.97 11.96
CA ARG A 271 3.77 1.86 12.36
C ARG A 271 4.52 1.26 11.18
N SER A 272 5.66 0.66 11.48
CA SER A 272 6.37 -0.30 10.64
C SER A 272 6.21 -1.70 11.21
N PHE A 273 6.10 -2.68 10.34
CA PHE A 273 6.02 -4.09 10.70
C PHE A 273 6.63 -4.94 9.59
N VAL A 274 7.44 -5.94 9.95
CA VAL A 274 7.99 -6.92 8.99
C VAL A 274 8.09 -8.27 9.69
N VAL A 275 7.79 -9.34 8.98
CA VAL A 275 8.10 -10.71 9.42
C VAL A 275 9.11 -11.37 8.49
N GLU A 276 9.99 -12.16 9.06
CA GLU A 276 11.01 -12.96 8.37
C GLU A 276 11.01 -14.39 8.91
N PRO A 277 10.97 -15.40 8.01
CA PRO A 277 10.74 -15.32 6.57
C PRO A 277 9.28 -14.99 6.22
N MET A 278 9.01 -14.63 4.96
CA MET A 278 7.64 -14.40 4.46
C MET A 278 6.95 -15.68 3.97
N GLN A 279 7.46 -16.84 4.34
CA GLN A 279 6.94 -18.14 3.93
C GLN A 279 7.25 -19.23 4.95
N TYR A 280 6.41 -20.27 4.96
CA TYR A 280 6.66 -21.52 5.68
C TYR A 280 5.97 -22.69 4.99
N GLY A 281 6.76 -23.72 4.61
CA GLY A 281 6.25 -24.86 3.84
C GLY A 281 5.58 -24.44 2.53
N ARG A 282 4.29 -24.68 2.42
CA ARG A 282 3.47 -24.32 1.26
C ARG A 282 2.65 -23.04 1.46
N LEU A 283 2.87 -22.32 2.55
CA LEU A 283 2.22 -21.04 2.84
C LEU A 283 3.17 -19.88 2.55
N PHE A 284 2.70 -18.91 1.76
CA PHE A 284 3.40 -17.66 1.41
C PHE A 284 2.58 -16.47 1.89
N LEU A 285 3.22 -15.52 2.55
CA LEU A 285 2.61 -14.28 3.03
C LEU A 285 2.92 -13.14 2.06
N ALA A 286 1.91 -12.30 1.75
CA ALA A 286 2.07 -11.14 0.88
C ALA A 286 1.30 -9.92 1.40
N GLY A 287 1.81 -8.72 1.14
CA GLY A 287 1.23 -7.45 1.57
C GLY A 287 1.19 -7.30 3.09
N ASP A 288 0.12 -6.70 3.61
CA ASP A 288 -0.01 -6.41 5.05
C ASP A 288 0.02 -7.66 5.95
N ALA A 289 -0.11 -8.85 5.41
CA ALA A 289 0.10 -10.11 6.14
C ALA A 289 1.58 -10.30 6.53
N ALA A 290 2.49 -9.79 5.72
CA ALA A 290 3.95 -9.91 5.92
C ALA A 290 4.59 -8.60 6.40
N HIS A 291 4.14 -7.45 5.93
CA HIS A 291 4.77 -6.15 6.23
C HIS A 291 3.79 -4.98 6.18
N ILE A 292 4.05 -3.97 7.00
CA ILE A 292 3.40 -2.65 6.97
C ILE A 292 4.49 -1.59 6.93
N VAL A 293 4.32 -0.57 6.11
CA VAL A 293 5.19 0.61 6.04
C VAL A 293 4.44 1.86 6.46
N PRO A 294 5.12 2.88 7.01
CA PRO A 294 4.49 4.17 7.25
C PRO A 294 3.90 4.73 5.95
N ALA A 295 2.71 5.30 6.04
CA ALA A 295 2.00 5.80 4.87
C ALA A 295 2.70 6.97 4.15
N THR A 296 3.67 7.61 4.80
CA THR A 296 4.40 8.79 4.29
C THR A 296 5.06 8.54 2.93
N GLY A 297 5.59 7.34 2.70
CA GLY A 297 6.20 6.97 1.43
C GLY A 297 5.21 6.52 0.34
N ALA A 298 3.92 6.32 0.68
CA ALA A 298 2.88 5.80 -0.22
C ALA A 298 3.23 4.42 -0.85
N LYS A 299 3.88 3.51 -0.11
CA LYS A 299 4.52 2.29 -0.62
C LYS A 299 3.74 1.00 -0.39
N GLY A 300 2.76 0.96 0.51
CA GLY A 300 2.14 -0.30 0.95
C GLY A 300 1.51 -1.12 -0.18
N LEU A 301 0.73 -0.48 -1.07
CA LEU A 301 0.13 -1.16 -2.22
C LEU A 301 1.19 -1.65 -3.21
N ASN A 302 2.19 -0.82 -3.50
CA ASN A 302 3.27 -1.15 -4.44
C ASN A 302 4.14 -2.32 -3.95
N LEU A 303 4.38 -2.42 -2.64
CA LEU A 303 5.03 -3.60 -2.05
C LEU A 303 4.17 -4.86 -2.19
N ALA A 304 2.88 -4.76 -1.89
CA ALA A 304 1.97 -5.90 -2.05
C ALA A 304 1.90 -6.38 -3.50
N VAL A 305 1.92 -5.47 -4.48
CA VAL A 305 2.00 -5.80 -5.91
C VAL A 305 3.32 -6.52 -6.24
N HIS A 306 4.44 -6.03 -5.70
CA HIS A 306 5.73 -6.69 -5.88
C HIS A 306 5.74 -8.12 -5.34
N ASP A 307 5.26 -8.31 -4.09
CA ASP A 307 5.23 -9.64 -3.47
C ASP A 307 4.45 -10.64 -4.33
N VAL A 308 3.25 -10.26 -4.76
CA VAL A 308 2.41 -11.19 -5.53
C VAL A 308 2.91 -11.38 -6.96
N HIS A 309 3.62 -10.41 -7.52
CA HIS A 309 4.31 -10.59 -8.80
C HIS A 309 5.43 -11.64 -8.65
N LYS A 310 6.29 -11.54 -7.63
CA LYS A 310 7.34 -12.53 -7.33
C LYS A 310 6.76 -13.91 -7.01
N LEU A 311 5.66 -13.97 -6.26
CA LEU A 311 4.97 -15.22 -5.98
C LEU A 311 4.37 -15.84 -7.24
N ALA A 312 3.77 -15.04 -8.12
CA ALA A 312 3.24 -15.52 -9.38
C ALA A 312 4.35 -16.08 -10.27
N GLU A 313 5.50 -15.38 -10.43
CA GLU A 313 6.66 -15.87 -11.17
C GLU A 313 7.12 -17.23 -10.62
N ALA A 314 7.23 -17.37 -9.30
CA ALA A 314 7.66 -18.60 -8.64
C ALA A 314 6.68 -19.76 -8.87
N LEU A 315 5.38 -19.52 -8.77
CA LEU A 315 4.34 -20.52 -9.02
C LEU A 315 4.27 -20.91 -10.51
N ILE A 316 4.44 -19.95 -11.42
CA ILE A 316 4.51 -20.23 -12.87
C ILE A 316 5.71 -21.13 -13.19
N GLY A 317 6.88 -20.86 -12.63
CA GLY A 317 8.06 -21.74 -12.77
C GLY A 317 7.81 -23.13 -12.21
N TRP A 318 7.15 -23.23 -11.06
CA TRP A 318 6.79 -24.54 -10.48
C TRP A 318 5.84 -25.34 -11.39
N TYR A 319 4.75 -24.75 -11.86
CA TYR A 319 3.77 -25.48 -12.69
C TYR A 319 4.22 -25.69 -14.13
N GLY A 320 5.05 -24.80 -14.68
CA GLY A 320 5.55 -24.92 -16.05
C GLY A 320 6.77 -25.82 -16.20
N GLU A 321 7.73 -25.71 -15.27
CA GLU A 321 9.06 -26.33 -15.38
C GLU A 321 9.36 -27.32 -14.25
N GLY A 322 8.53 -27.38 -13.21
CA GLY A 322 8.78 -28.18 -12.01
C GLY A 322 9.89 -27.62 -11.10
N SER A 323 10.30 -26.36 -11.33
CA SER A 323 11.35 -25.70 -10.57
C SER A 323 10.81 -25.09 -9.27
N ASP A 324 11.44 -25.40 -8.13
CA ASP A 324 11.13 -24.81 -6.83
C ASP A 324 12.11 -23.71 -6.41
N GLU A 325 13.02 -23.32 -7.28
CA GLU A 325 14.09 -22.38 -6.97
C GLU A 325 13.54 -21.00 -6.58
N LEU A 326 12.65 -20.42 -7.40
CA LEU A 326 12.02 -19.14 -7.11
C LEU A 326 11.09 -19.20 -5.89
N LEU A 327 10.44 -20.34 -5.64
CA LEU A 327 9.67 -20.55 -4.41
C LEU A 327 10.55 -20.49 -3.17
N LYS A 328 11.73 -21.12 -3.21
CA LYS A 328 12.71 -21.07 -2.11
C LYS A 328 13.28 -19.67 -1.89
N GLN A 329 13.45 -18.91 -2.96
CA GLN A 329 14.00 -17.54 -2.93
C GLN A 329 12.94 -16.46 -2.65
N TYR A 330 11.65 -16.79 -2.65
CA TYR A 330 10.55 -15.83 -2.53
C TYR A 330 10.76 -14.84 -1.37
N SER A 331 11.00 -15.37 -0.16
CA SER A 331 11.17 -14.54 1.03
C SER A 331 12.35 -13.59 0.89
N THR A 332 13.50 -14.05 0.42
CA THR A 332 14.72 -13.22 0.24
C THR A 332 14.46 -12.11 -0.78
N ASN A 333 13.92 -12.47 -1.95
CA ASN A 333 13.66 -11.53 -3.04
C ASN A 333 12.65 -10.44 -2.65
N CYS A 334 11.62 -10.78 -1.86
CA CYS A 334 10.66 -9.80 -1.37
C CYS A 334 11.27 -8.92 -0.26
N LEU A 335 12.00 -9.52 0.70
CA LEU A 335 12.55 -8.80 1.85
C LEU A 335 13.59 -7.75 1.45
N ASP A 336 14.39 -7.98 0.41
CA ASP A 336 15.34 -6.99 -0.11
C ASP A 336 14.63 -5.67 -0.46
N ARG A 337 13.50 -5.76 -1.15
CA ARG A 337 12.68 -4.59 -1.46
C ARG A 337 11.93 -4.05 -0.24
N VAL A 338 11.38 -4.91 0.59
CA VAL A 338 10.66 -4.52 1.81
C VAL A 338 11.54 -3.65 2.70
N TRP A 339 12.77 -4.07 3.00
CA TRP A 339 13.68 -3.30 3.86
C TRP A 339 14.10 -1.98 3.24
N ARG A 340 14.35 -1.95 1.94
CA ARG A 340 14.63 -0.71 1.23
C ARG A 340 13.47 0.29 1.31
N VAL A 341 12.26 -0.20 1.16
CA VAL A 341 11.04 0.63 1.24
C VAL A 341 10.74 1.04 2.68
N GLN A 342 11.04 0.18 3.68
CA GLN A 342 10.99 0.55 5.10
C GLN A 342 11.93 1.71 5.40
N ASP A 343 13.18 1.64 4.92
CA ASP A 343 14.17 2.71 5.08
C ASP A 343 13.66 4.02 4.45
N PHE A 344 13.23 4.00 3.20
CA PHE A 344 12.69 5.18 2.53
C PHE A 344 11.47 5.77 3.24
N SER A 345 10.51 4.94 3.63
CA SER A 345 9.28 5.40 4.30
C SER A 345 9.57 5.95 5.70
N SER A 346 10.52 5.34 6.41
CA SER A 346 11.03 5.84 7.69
C SER A 346 11.75 7.18 7.52
N PHE A 347 12.65 7.29 6.53
CA PHE A 347 13.32 8.53 6.18
C PHE A 347 12.34 9.67 5.92
N MET A 348 11.34 9.46 5.08
CA MET A 348 10.29 10.44 4.80
C MET A 348 9.51 10.83 6.06
N SER A 349 9.22 9.86 6.92
CA SER A 349 8.52 10.10 8.19
C SER A 349 9.36 10.91 9.16
N LEU A 350 10.64 10.56 9.32
CA LEU A 350 11.57 11.28 10.19
C LEU A 350 11.84 12.72 9.71
N MET A 351 11.87 12.93 8.39
CA MET A 351 12.14 14.23 7.80
C MET A 351 10.95 15.20 7.92
N LEU A 352 9.72 14.68 7.84
CA LEU A 352 8.53 15.54 7.66
C LEU A 352 7.67 15.69 8.92
N HIS A 353 7.76 14.79 9.89
CA HIS A 353 6.88 14.82 11.07
C HIS A 353 7.57 15.46 12.27
N ARG A 354 6.77 16.17 13.08
CA ARG A 354 7.19 16.67 14.38
C ARG A 354 7.14 15.54 15.42
N TYR A 355 8.07 15.62 16.35
CA TYR A 355 8.18 14.72 17.50
C TYR A 355 7.96 15.54 18.77
N SER A 356 7.12 15.04 19.68
CA SER A 356 6.75 15.75 20.91
C SER A 356 7.92 15.96 21.89
N ASP A 357 8.97 15.12 21.79
CA ASP A 357 10.20 15.18 22.58
C ASP A 357 11.31 16.07 21.97
N ASP A 358 11.00 16.82 20.90
CA ASP A 358 11.97 17.65 20.20
C ASP A 358 12.24 18.95 20.97
N ASP A 359 13.49 19.11 21.42
CA ASP A 359 14.03 20.34 22.03
C ASP A 359 14.40 21.43 21.01
N GLY A 360 14.01 21.25 19.74
CA GLY A 360 14.32 22.11 18.61
C GLY A 360 15.56 21.67 17.81
N PHE A 361 16.37 20.74 18.30
CA PHE A 361 17.54 20.22 17.57
C PHE A 361 17.11 19.37 16.36
N ARG A 362 16.18 18.45 16.55
CA ARG A 362 15.63 17.63 15.47
C ARG A 362 15.00 18.48 14.37
N GLY A 363 14.19 19.48 14.72
CA GLY A 363 13.60 20.40 13.74
C GLY A 363 14.63 21.15 12.90
N ARG A 364 15.81 21.47 13.46
CA ARG A 364 16.93 22.05 12.69
C ARG A 364 17.56 21.05 11.74
N LEU A 365 17.74 19.79 12.16
CA LEU A 365 18.22 18.71 11.29
C LEU A 365 17.24 18.44 10.14
N GLN A 366 15.93 18.39 10.42
CA GLN A 366 14.88 18.21 9.40
C GLN A 366 14.92 19.31 8.35
N ARG A 367 14.99 20.58 8.76
CA ARG A 367 15.13 21.72 7.84
C ARG A 367 16.42 21.67 7.03
N ALA A 368 17.54 21.28 7.64
CA ALA A 368 18.81 21.11 6.94
C ALA A 368 18.70 20.01 5.86
N GLN A 369 18.06 18.89 6.19
CA GLN A 369 17.83 17.79 5.26
C GLN A 369 16.90 18.21 4.10
N LEU A 370 15.80 18.90 4.40
CA LEU A 370 14.88 19.43 3.38
C LEU A 370 15.61 20.41 2.43
N LYS A 371 16.40 21.35 2.98
CA LYS A 371 17.23 22.28 2.18
C LYS A 371 18.23 21.54 1.31
N TYR A 372 18.89 20.52 1.85
CA TYR A 372 19.85 19.71 1.11
C TYR A 372 19.17 18.98 -0.07
N ILE A 373 18.04 18.33 0.17
CA ILE A 373 17.27 17.66 -0.90
C ILE A 373 16.91 18.66 -2.01
N CYS A 374 16.39 19.83 -1.66
CA CYS A 374 15.94 20.83 -2.63
C CYS A 374 17.07 21.55 -3.36
N SER A 375 18.32 21.50 -2.86
CA SER A 375 19.46 22.19 -3.44
C SER A 375 20.50 21.30 -4.13
N SER A 376 20.43 19.97 -3.88
CA SER A 376 21.36 18.99 -4.45
C SER A 376 20.64 18.09 -5.43
N GLU A 377 21.04 18.09 -6.70
CA GLU A 377 20.48 17.20 -7.73
C GLU A 377 20.63 15.72 -7.32
N ALA A 378 21.77 15.32 -6.76
CA ALA A 378 21.98 13.95 -6.31
C ALA A 378 21.01 13.53 -5.20
N ALA A 379 20.73 14.42 -4.24
CA ALA A 379 19.78 14.16 -3.16
C ALA A 379 18.33 14.14 -3.66
N SER A 380 17.96 15.09 -4.54
CA SER A 380 16.66 15.10 -5.22
C SER A 380 16.45 13.82 -6.05
N ARG A 381 17.47 13.38 -6.81
CA ARG A 381 17.43 12.15 -7.60
C ARG A 381 17.24 10.92 -6.74
N SER A 382 17.98 10.80 -5.63
CA SER A 382 17.81 9.68 -4.67
C SER A 382 16.40 9.62 -4.11
N LEU A 383 15.81 10.76 -3.74
CA LEU A 383 14.42 10.83 -3.30
C LEU A 383 13.47 10.42 -4.44
N ALA A 384 13.66 10.97 -5.65
CA ALA A 384 12.81 10.69 -6.82
C ALA A 384 12.84 9.21 -7.20
N GLU A 385 14.01 8.58 -7.28
CA GLU A 385 14.18 7.16 -7.60
C GLU A 385 13.44 6.25 -6.61
N ASN A 386 13.54 6.54 -5.31
CA ASN A 386 12.80 5.81 -4.29
C ASN A 386 11.30 6.10 -4.37
N TYR A 387 10.90 7.30 -4.77
CA TYR A 387 9.50 7.70 -4.85
C TYR A 387 8.77 7.08 -6.03
N VAL A 388 9.35 7.07 -7.23
CA VAL A 388 8.75 6.43 -8.42
C VAL A 388 8.88 4.92 -8.44
N GLY A 389 9.69 4.34 -7.55
CA GLY A 389 10.06 2.94 -7.54
C GLY A 389 11.16 2.63 -8.55
N LEU A 390 12.26 2.05 -8.08
CA LEU A 390 13.30 1.56 -9.00
C LEU A 390 12.80 0.34 -9.77
N PRO A 391 13.28 0.10 -11.00
CA PRO A 391 13.04 -1.14 -11.70
C PRO A 391 13.43 -2.32 -10.82
N HIS A 392 12.71 -3.41 -10.95
CA HIS A 392 13.12 -4.68 -10.40
C HIS A 392 14.39 -5.13 -11.15
N VAL A 393 15.50 -5.25 -10.42
CA VAL A 393 16.71 -5.91 -10.91
C VAL A 393 16.55 -7.41 -10.72
#